data_731dc6e0c4bcbf42d2a9cf00e2832944
#
_entry.id   731dc6e0c4bcbf42d2a9cf00e2832944
#
_cell.length_a   1.000
_cell.length_b   1.000
_cell.length_c   1.000
_cell.angle_alpha   90.00
_cell.angle_beta   90.00
_cell.angle_gamma   90.00
#
_symmetry.space_group_name_H-M   'P 1'
#
loop_
_entity.id
_entity.type
_entity.pdbx_description
1 polymer ?
#
loop_
_entity_poly.entity_id
_entity_poly.type
_entity_poly.pdbx_seq_one_letter_code
_entity_poly.pdbx_strand_id
1 'polypeptide(L)'
;IIQIKNVTKTFIGKDNQVEALKGISLDINKGDIYGIIGMSGAGKSTLVRCLNYLEKPTTGTVVVEDQDLSTLTEAELRKVRTGIAMIFQHFNLLMQRSVLDNVCFPMEIVGVKKQAARKRAMELLEIVGLKEKADAYPSQLSGGQKQRVAIARALANTPKILLCDEATSALDPTTTKEILKLLQDINKQYGITIVIITHEMAVVQEICSHVAIIDAGELAEHGTVEEVFSRPQS
;
A
#
# COMPACT_ATOMS: atom_id res chain seq x y z
N ILE A 1 2.61 10.97 9.76
CA ILE A 1 3.35 9.70 9.82
C ILE A 1 4.32 9.52 8.64
N ILE A 2 3.98 10.08 7.49
CA ILE A 2 4.86 10.09 6.31
C ILE A 2 5.04 11.53 5.85
N GLN A 3 6.30 11.95 5.68
CA GLN A 3 6.65 13.25 5.12
C GLN A 3 7.54 13.04 3.90
N ILE A 4 7.11 13.59 2.77
CA ILE A 4 7.87 13.55 1.52
C ILE A 4 8.30 14.99 1.23
N LYS A 5 9.61 15.22 1.10
CA LYS A 5 10.19 16.56 0.95
C LYS A 5 11.03 16.63 -0.32
N ASN A 6 10.53 17.32 -1.32
CA ASN A 6 11.21 17.61 -2.60
C ASN A 6 11.81 16.34 -3.24
N VAL A 7 11.08 15.24 -3.24
CA VAL A 7 11.58 13.98 -3.77
C VAL A 7 11.62 14.02 -5.30
N THR A 8 12.79 13.72 -5.84
CA THR A 8 12.98 13.47 -7.27
C THR A 8 13.44 12.04 -7.47
N LYS A 9 13.14 11.47 -8.62
CA LYS A 9 13.68 10.19 -9.04
C LYS A 9 13.93 10.19 -10.53
N THR A 10 15.17 9.99 -10.90
CA THR A 10 15.62 9.89 -12.28
C THR A 10 16.21 8.51 -12.53
N PHE A 11 15.69 7.82 -13.54
CA PHE A 11 16.23 6.55 -14.00
C PHE A 11 17.15 6.80 -15.19
N ILE A 12 18.39 6.31 -15.09
CA ILE A 12 19.40 6.46 -16.12
C ILE A 12 19.58 5.14 -16.85
N GLY A 13 19.15 5.08 -18.13
CA GLY A 13 19.40 3.96 -19.02
C GLY A 13 20.62 4.20 -19.91
N LYS A 14 20.98 3.22 -20.76
CA LYS A 14 22.14 3.33 -21.68
C LYS A 14 22.02 4.50 -22.66
N ASP A 15 20.80 4.77 -23.13
CA ASP A 15 20.53 5.79 -24.15
C ASP A 15 19.44 6.80 -23.71
N ASN A 16 18.80 6.59 -22.57
CA ASN A 16 17.67 7.42 -22.10
C ASN A 16 17.77 7.76 -20.63
N GLN A 17 17.30 8.95 -20.30
CA GLN A 17 17.13 9.42 -18.93
C GLN A 17 15.65 9.74 -18.72
N VAL A 18 15.02 9.12 -17.71
CA VAL A 18 13.61 9.35 -17.38
C VAL A 18 13.51 9.94 -15.97
N GLU A 19 13.00 11.14 -15.88
CA GLU A 19 12.69 11.79 -14.62
C GLU A 19 11.26 11.43 -14.20
N ALA A 20 11.16 10.39 -13.39
CA ALA A 20 9.86 9.84 -12.97
C ALA A 20 9.17 10.71 -11.91
N LEU A 21 9.93 11.33 -11.01
CA LEU A 21 9.46 12.26 -9.99
C LEU A 21 10.27 13.55 -10.05
N LYS A 22 9.57 14.70 -10.02
CA LYS A 22 10.14 16.02 -10.27
C LYS A 22 10.01 17.00 -9.09
N GLY A 23 10.27 16.52 -7.88
CA GLY A 23 10.20 17.37 -6.69
C GLY A 23 8.84 17.34 -6.01
N ILE A 24 8.42 16.16 -5.58
CA ILE A 24 7.15 15.97 -4.89
C ILE A 24 7.33 16.22 -3.40
N SER A 25 6.44 17.04 -2.83
CA SER A 25 6.34 17.28 -1.40
C SER A 25 4.90 17.08 -0.96
N LEU A 26 4.69 16.17 0.00
CA LEU A 26 3.38 15.95 0.62
C LEU A 26 3.54 15.32 2.01
N ASP A 27 2.53 15.49 2.84
CA ASP A 27 2.45 14.94 4.18
C ASP A 27 1.21 14.06 4.31
N ILE A 28 1.39 12.87 4.90
CA ILE A 28 0.30 11.95 5.20
C ILE A 28 0.19 11.83 6.71
N ASN A 29 -0.99 12.11 7.25
CA ASN A 29 -1.22 12.08 8.68
C ASN A 29 -1.55 10.66 9.16
N LYS A 30 -1.19 10.39 10.40
CA LYS A 30 -1.51 9.10 11.04
C LYS A 30 -3.03 8.88 11.08
N GLY A 31 -3.44 7.69 10.66
CA GLY A 31 -4.86 7.31 10.64
C GLY A 31 -5.62 7.72 9.39
N ASP A 32 -4.98 8.46 8.46
CA ASP A 32 -5.62 8.82 7.20
C ASP A 32 -5.81 7.61 6.28
N ILE A 33 -6.80 7.70 5.41
CA ILE A 33 -6.86 6.96 4.15
C ILE A 33 -6.55 7.98 3.06
N TYR A 34 -5.35 7.92 2.53
CA TYR A 34 -4.81 8.91 1.60
C TYR A 34 -4.77 8.35 0.19
N GLY A 35 -5.42 9.02 -0.75
CA GLY A 35 -5.42 8.63 -2.16
C GLY A 35 -4.32 9.32 -2.96
N ILE A 36 -3.64 8.58 -3.82
CA ILE A 36 -2.71 9.12 -4.80
C ILE A 36 -3.25 8.73 -6.18
N ILE A 37 -3.69 9.72 -6.94
CA ILE A 37 -4.31 9.53 -8.26
C ILE A 37 -3.36 10.02 -9.35
N GLY A 38 -3.39 9.35 -10.48
CA GLY A 38 -2.71 9.77 -11.69
C GLY A 38 -2.92 8.77 -12.81
N MET A 39 -2.65 9.20 -14.02
CA MET A 39 -2.68 8.33 -15.19
C MET A 39 -1.52 7.32 -15.13
N SER A 40 -1.63 6.24 -15.88
CA SER A 40 -0.53 5.28 -16.04
C SER A 40 0.74 6.01 -16.49
N GLY A 41 1.86 5.73 -15.82
CA GLY A 41 3.13 6.39 -16.10
C GLY A 41 3.32 7.77 -15.47
N ALA A 42 2.39 8.23 -14.62
CA ALA A 42 2.51 9.54 -13.95
C ALA A 42 3.53 9.57 -12.81
N GLY A 43 4.08 8.42 -12.42
CA GLY A 43 5.07 8.32 -11.33
C GLY A 43 4.51 7.77 -10.01
N LYS A 44 3.26 7.34 -9.96
CA LYS A 44 2.61 6.82 -8.75
C LYS A 44 3.34 5.62 -8.14
N SER A 45 3.62 4.60 -8.94
CA SER A 45 4.31 3.40 -8.47
C SER A 45 5.74 3.70 -8.01
N THR A 46 6.43 4.62 -8.70
CA THR A 46 7.76 5.07 -8.29
C THR A 46 7.70 5.78 -6.93
N LEU A 47 6.70 6.65 -6.73
CA LEU A 47 6.50 7.33 -5.46
C LEU A 47 6.28 6.33 -4.32
N VAL A 48 5.44 5.33 -4.53
CA VAL A 48 5.18 4.27 -3.53
C VAL A 48 6.45 3.52 -3.17
N ARG A 49 7.26 3.17 -4.15
CA ARG A 49 8.55 2.50 -3.90
C ARG A 49 9.53 3.39 -3.17
N CYS A 50 9.41 4.70 -3.27
CA CYS A 50 10.18 5.62 -2.45
C CYS A 50 9.67 5.67 -1.00
N LEU A 51 8.36 5.49 -0.77
CA LEU A 51 7.78 5.49 0.58
C LEU A 51 8.28 4.35 1.45
N ASN A 52 8.49 3.18 0.88
CA ASN A 52 9.07 2.02 1.59
C ASN A 52 10.58 1.87 1.32
N TYR A 53 11.17 2.82 0.62
CA TYR A 53 12.60 2.88 0.29
C TYR A 53 13.11 1.67 -0.51
N LEU A 54 12.24 1.04 -1.29
CA LEU A 54 12.65 0.05 -2.30
C LEU A 54 13.36 0.72 -3.47
N GLU A 55 12.97 1.96 -3.77
CA GLU A 55 13.68 2.86 -4.67
C GLU A 55 14.19 4.05 -3.84
N LYS A 56 15.50 4.29 -3.90
CA LYS A 56 16.07 5.46 -3.25
C LYS A 56 15.78 6.71 -4.08
N PRO A 57 15.26 7.79 -3.47
CA PRO A 57 15.13 9.06 -4.18
C PRO A 57 16.49 9.52 -4.74
N THR A 58 16.46 10.14 -5.91
CA THR A 58 17.67 10.77 -6.47
C THR A 58 18.06 11.98 -5.62
N THR A 59 17.07 12.81 -5.27
CA THR A 59 17.21 13.91 -4.30
C THR A 59 15.96 13.98 -3.44
N GLY A 60 16.02 14.76 -2.37
CA GLY A 60 14.92 14.90 -1.43
C GLY A 60 14.95 13.85 -0.33
N THR A 61 13.99 13.95 0.57
CA THR A 61 13.93 13.08 1.76
C THR A 61 12.56 12.46 1.93
N VAL A 62 12.56 11.23 2.45
CA VAL A 62 11.35 10.52 2.89
C VAL A 62 11.51 10.26 4.38
N VAL A 63 10.60 10.79 5.17
CA VAL A 63 10.56 10.61 6.62
C VAL A 63 9.35 9.77 6.98
N VAL A 64 9.57 8.66 7.66
CA VAL A 64 8.51 7.77 8.15
C VAL A 64 8.64 7.66 9.66
N GLU A 65 7.58 7.97 10.38
CA GLU A 65 7.56 7.97 11.85
C GLU A 65 8.75 8.74 12.45
N ASP A 66 8.97 9.95 11.96
CA ASP A 66 10.04 10.85 12.37
C ASP A 66 11.47 10.34 12.08
N GLN A 67 11.61 9.29 11.27
CA GLN A 67 12.89 8.76 10.83
C GLN A 67 13.16 9.09 9.36
N ASP A 68 14.22 9.78 9.08
CA ASP A 68 14.71 10.00 7.71
C ASP A 68 15.32 8.70 7.19
N LEU A 69 14.69 8.12 6.17
CA LEU A 69 15.08 6.81 5.64
C LEU A 69 16.47 6.82 4.99
N SER A 70 16.94 7.97 4.54
CA SER A 70 18.29 8.10 3.95
C SER A 70 19.42 7.91 4.94
N THR A 71 19.16 8.10 6.23
CA THR A 71 20.16 7.98 7.30
C THR A 71 20.27 6.57 7.88
N LEU A 72 19.40 5.66 7.47
CA LEU A 72 19.29 4.32 8.04
C LEU A 72 20.21 3.32 7.33
N THR A 73 20.72 2.36 8.10
CA THR A 73 21.42 1.19 7.57
C THR A 73 20.41 0.22 6.93
N GLU A 74 20.91 -0.74 6.14
CA GLU A 74 20.02 -1.78 5.55
C GLU A 74 19.28 -2.60 6.64
N ALA A 75 19.92 -2.86 7.77
CA ALA A 75 19.27 -3.56 8.89
C ALA A 75 18.14 -2.72 9.49
N GLU A 76 18.38 -1.42 9.68
CA GLU A 76 17.36 -0.48 10.17
C GLU A 76 16.21 -0.29 9.19
N LEU A 77 16.50 -0.23 7.87
CA LEU A 77 15.48 -0.17 6.81
C LEU A 77 14.60 -1.42 6.79
N ARG A 78 15.17 -2.61 6.96
CA ARG A 78 14.38 -3.85 7.07
C ARG A 78 13.42 -3.78 8.24
N LYS A 79 13.85 -3.24 9.37
CA LYS A 79 13.00 -3.06 10.55
C LYS A 79 11.87 -2.07 10.28
N VAL A 80 12.15 -0.95 9.63
CA VAL A 80 11.12 0.03 9.23
C VAL A 80 10.12 -0.62 8.28
N ARG A 81 10.60 -1.39 7.29
CA ARG A 81 9.73 -2.07 6.31
C ARG A 81 8.80 -3.11 6.93
N THR A 82 9.10 -3.68 8.09
CA THR A 82 8.14 -4.56 8.78
C THR A 82 6.88 -3.82 9.24
N GLY A 83 7.00 -2.51 9.47
CA GLY A 83 5.88 -1.64 9.80
C GLY A 83 5.12 -1.06 8.60
N ILE A 84 5.60 -1.32 7.39
CA ILE A 84 4.99 -0.86 6.13
C ILE A 84 4.65 -2.07 5.29
N ALA A 85 3.36 -2.40 5.22
CA ALA A 85 2.89 -3.51 4.39
C ALA A 85 2.42 -3.01 3.03
N MET A 86 2.43 -3.89 2.03
CA MET A 86 2.04 -3.55 0.67
C MET A 86 1.08 -4.59 0.09
N ILE A 87 0.05 -4.10 -0.60
CA ILE A 87 -0.92 -4.90 -1.35
C ILE A 87 -0.81 -4.52 -2.82
N PHE A 88 -0.77 -5.54 -3.69
CA PHE A 88 -0.56 -5.39 -5.12
C PHE A 88 -1.80 -5.73 -5.95
N GLN A 89 -1.83 -5.26 -7.18
CA GLN A 89 -2.88 -5.57 -8.15
C GLN A 89 -3.04 -7.08 -8.41
N HIS A 90 -1.93 -7.80 -8.52
CA HIS A 90 -1.90 -9.22 -8.87
C HIS A 90 -1.79 -10.15 -7.66
N PHE A 91 -2.12 -9.66 -6.48
CA PHE A 91 -2.16 -10.39 -5.21
C PHE A 91 -0.80 -10.93 -4.73
N ASN A 92 0.07 -11.41 -5.61
CA ASN A 92 1.41 -11.96 -5.32
C ASN A 92 1.40 -13.07 -4.25
N LEU A 93 0.38 -13.92 -4.28
CA LEU A 93 0.30 -15.06 -3.38
C LEU A 93 1.25 -16.17 -3.79
N LEU A 94 1.75 -16.90 -2.79
CA LEU A 94 2.56 -18.09 -3.01
C LEU A 94 1.63 -19.23 -3.41
N MET A 95 1.63 -19.58 -4.69
CA MET A 95 0.67 -20.50 -5.29
C MET A 95 0.80 -21.95 -4.77
N GLN A 96 1.98 -22.32 -4.27
CA GLN A 96 2.27 -23.63 -3.75
C GLN A 96 2.02 -23.76 -2.25
N ARG A 97 1.60 -22.69 -1.60
CA ARG A 97 1.27 -22.66 -0.18
C ARG A 97 -0.22 -22.47 0.03
N SER A 98 -0.75 -23.06 1.11
CA SER A 98 -2.14 -22.84 1.51
C SER A 98 -2.41 -21.38 1.84
N VAL A 99 -3.68 -21.02 1.94
CA VAL A 99 -4.12 -19.69 2.41
C VAL A 99 -3.50 -19.35 3.77
N LEU A 100 -3.58 -20.28 4.72
CA LEU A 100 -3.00 -20.10 6.05
C LEU A 100 -1.49 -19.86 5.99
N ASP A 101 -0.78 -20.65 5.21
CA ASP A 101 0.68 -20.54 5.08
C ASP A 101 1.11 -19.27 4.36
N ASN A 102 0.31 -18.77 3.43
CA ASN A 102 0.51 -17.44 2.84
C ASN A 102 0.47 -16.33 3.89
N VAL A 103 -0.51 -16.37 4.78
CA VAL A 103 -0.64 -15.36 5.85
C VAL A 103 0.47 -15.50 6.89
N CYS A 104 0.91 -16.74 7.19
CA CYS A 104 2.02 -16.99 8.11
C CYS A 104 3.38 -16.51 7.57
N PHE A 105 3.57 -16.43 6.27
CA PHE A 105 4.87 -16.23 5.64
C PHE A 105 5.62 -14.98 6.15
N PRO A 106 5.01 -13.78 6.25
CA PRO A 106 5.73 -12.61 6.80
C PRO A 106 6.19 -12.79 8.25
N MET A 107 5.45 -13.54 9.04
CA MET A 107 5.80 -13.84 10.43
C MET A 107 6.95 -14.85 10.52
N GLU A 108 6.99 -15.81 9.62
CA GLU A 108 8.12 -16.74 9.52
C GLU A 108 9.44 -16.02 9.24
N ILE A 109 9.41 -15.04 8.34
CA ILE A 109 10.59 -14.24 7.95
C ILE A 109 11.18 -13.50 9.16
N VAL A 110 10.34 -12.98 10.05
CA VAL A 110 10.79 -12.26 11.25
C VAL A 110 11.02 -13.15 12.46
N GLY A 111 10.93 -14.48 12.28
CA GLY A 111 11.28 -15.44 13.31
C GLY A 111 10.19 -15.77 14.33
N VAL A 112 8.93 -15.47 14.03
CA VAL A 112 7.79 -15.86 14.90
C VAL A 112 7.65 -17.38 14.90
N LYS A 113 7.47 -17.96 16.08
CA LYS A 113 7.27 -19.40 16.22
C LYS A 113 6.04 -19.87 15.46
N LYS A 114 6.14 -21.04 14.83
CA LYS A 114 5.10 -21.62 13.98
C LYS A 114 3.71 -21.62 14.62
N GLN A 115 3.61 -22.02 15.87
CA GLN A 115 2.33 -22.09 16.59
C GLN A 115 1.70 -20.72 16.77
N ALA A 116 2.50 -19.72 17.16
CA ALA A 116 2.04 -18.35 17.33
C ALA A 116 1.65 -17.72 15.98
N ALA A 117 2.42 -17.98 14.93
CA ALA A 117 2.13 -17.51 13.57
C ALA A 117 0.80 -18.08 13.05
N ARG A 118 0.57 -19.38 13.23
CA ARG A 118 -0.70 -20.02 12.80
C ARG A 118 -1.90 -19.48 13.57
N LYS A 119 -1.76 -19.25 14.87
CA LYS A 119 -2.83 -18.66 15.68
C LYS A 119 -3.18 -17.25 15.18
N ARG A 120 -2.18 -16.42 14.97
CA ARG A 120 -2.38 -15.05 14.47
C ARG A 120 -2.98 -15.05 13.06
N ALA A 121 -2.49 -15.93 12.19
CA ALA A 121 -2.99 -16.08 10.83
C ALA A 121 -4.47 -16.48 10.81
N MET A 122 -4.91 -17.37 11.67
CA MET A 122 -6.34 -17.74 11.79
C MET A 122 -7.20 -16.57 12.25
N GLU A 123 -6.73 -15.76 13.19
CA GLU A 123 -7.40 -14.54 13.62
C GLU A 123 -7.56 -13.54 12.46
N LEU A 124 -6.51 -13.36 11.67
CA LEU A 124 -6.52 -12.47 10.50
C LEU A 124 -7.45 -12.98 9.39
N LEU A 125 -7.47 -14.28 9.15
CA LEU A 125 -8.41 -14.88 8.20
C LEU A 125 -9.87 -14.71 8.62
N GLU A 126 -10.13 -14.73 9.91
CA GLU A 126 -11.47 -14.42 10.43
C GLU A 126 -11.85 -12.96 10.16
N ILE A 127 -10.92 -12.02 10.35
CA ILE A 127 -11.13 -10.59 10.07
C ILE A 127 -11.50 -10.36 8.60
N VAL A 128 -10.85 -11.06 7.67
CA VAL A 128 -11.13 -10.93 6.23
C VAL A 128 -12.24 -11.87 5.74
N GLY A 129 -12.86 -12.66 6.63
CA GLY A 129 -13.98 -13.54 6.30
C GLY A 129 -13.60 -14.83 5.57
N LEU A 130 -12.38 -15.32 5.74
CA LEU A 130 -11.86 -16.51 5.05
C LEU A 130 -11.37 -17.62 5.98
N LYS A 131 -11.81 -17.64 7.22
CA LYS A 131 -11.39 -18.65 8.20
C LYS A 131 -11.60 -20.08 7.67
N GLU A 132 -12.71 -20.33 7.01
CA GLU A 132 -13.08 -21.64 6.44
C GLU A 132 -12.22 -22.04 5.24
N LYS A 133 -11.49 -21.09 4.63
CA LYS A 133 -10.62 -21.30 3.47
C LYS A 133 -9.14 -21.48 3.86
N ALA A 134 -8.84 -21.62 5.14
CA ALA A 134 -7.46 -21.71 5.64
C ALA A 134 -6.62 -22.79 4.94
N ASP A 135 -7.21 -23.94 4.65
CA ASP A 135 -6.52 -25.07 4.02
C ASP A 135 -6.61 -25.06 2.49
N ALA A 136 -7.33 -24.11 1.91
CA ALA A 136 -7.42 -23.96 0.46
C ALA A 136 -6.11 -23.40 -0.11
N TYR A 137 -5.94 -23.56 -1.41
CA TYR A 137 -4.81 -22.98 -2.17
C TYR A 137 -5.29 -21.81 -3.02
N PRO A 138 -4.40 -20.86 -3.38
CA PRO A 138 -4.78 -19.69 -4.17
C PRO A 138 -5.53 -20.02 -5.46
N SER A 139 -5.18 -21.11 -6.15
CA SER A 139 -5.86 -21.55 -7.37
C SER A 139 -7.34 -21.89 -7.18
N GLN A 140 -7.78 -22.12 -5.95
CA GLN A 140 -9.16 -22.46 -5.60
C GLN A 140 -9.99 -21.25 -5.20
N LEU A 141 -9.42 -20.04 -5.27
CA LEU A 141 -10.05 -18.81 -4.79
C LEU A 141 -10.46 -17.91 -5.94
N SER A 142 -11.53 -17.12 -5.73
CA SER A 142 -11.89 -16.00 -6.59
C SER A 142 -10.85 -14.85 -6.46
N GLY A 143 -10.89 -13.89 -7.37
CA GLY A 143 -10.03 -12.70 -7.29
C GLY A 143 -10.21 -11.92 -5.99
N GLY A 144 -11.46 -11.70 -5.56
CA GLY A 144 -11.76 -11.04 -4.30
C GLY A 144 -11.26 -11.81 -3.08
N GLN A 145 -11.38 -13.12 -3.09
CA GLN A 145 -10.85 -13.97 -2.02
C GLN A 145 -9.32 -13.91 -1.99
N LYS A 146 -8.64 -13.96 -3.13
CA LYS A 146 -7.18 -13.79 -3.21
C LYS A 146 -6.73 -12.45 -2.62
N GLN A 147 -7.45 -11.38 -2.92
CA GLN A 147 -7.15 -10.07 -2.37
C GLN A 147 -7.37 -10.02 -0.85
N ARG A 148 -8.39 -10.66 -0.35
CA ARG A 148 -8.62 -10.79 1.09
C ARG A 148 -7.47 -11.55 1.78
N VAL A 149 -6.93 -12.60 1.17
CA VAL A 149 -5.73 -13.30 1.67
C VAL A 149 -4.53 -12.36 1.67
N ALA A 150 -4.33 -11.60 0.60
CA ALA A 150 -3.25 -10.61 0.51
C ALA A 150 -3.36 -9.54 1.60
N ILE A 151 -4.57 -9.08 1.92
CA ILE A 151 -4.82 -8.14 3.02
C ILE A 151 -4.49 -8.78 4.37
N ALA A 152 -4.95 -9.99 4.63
CA ALA A 152 -4.63 -10.71 5.87
C ALA A 152 -3.12 -10.89 6.04
N ARG A 153 -2.42 -11.29 4.97
CA ARG A 153 -0.96 -11.43 4.96
C ARG A 153 -0.27 -10.08 5.25
N ALA A 154 -0.75 -9.01 4.67
CA ALA A 154 -0.21 -7.67 4.91
C ALA A 154 -0.34 -7.25 6.39
N LEU A 155 -1.39 -7.67 7.07
CA LEU A 155 -1.63 -7.36 8.48
C LEU A 155 -0.83 -8.24 9.46
N ALA A 156 -0.16 -9.28 8.98
CA ALA A 156 0.47 -10.30 9.81
C ALA A 156 1.47 -9.72 10.84
N ASN A 157 2.31 -8.79 10.43
CA ASN A 157 3.32 -8.16 11.28
C ASN A 157 2.83 -6.87 11.96
N THR A 158 1.52 -6.68 12.06
CA THR A 158 0.89 -5.51 12.69
C THR A 158 1.46 -4.19 12.16
N PRO A 159 1.32 -3.92 10.83
CA PRO A 159 1.90 -2.73 10.24
C PRO A 159 1.19 -1.46 10.74
N LYS A 160 1.88 -0.34 10.67
CA LYS A 160 1.31 0.98 10.93
C LYS A 160 0.86 1.68 9.65
N ILE A 161 1.42 1.26 8.53
CA ILE A 161 1.15 1.82 7.21
C ILE A 161 0.86 0.67 6.24
N LEU A 162 -0.21 0.83 5.47
CA LEU A 162 -0.61 -0.10 4.42
C LEU A 162 -0.62 0.64 3.08
N LEU A 163 0.23 0.22 2.16
CA LEU A 163 0.32 0.76 0.81
C LEU A 163 -0.48 -0.15 -0.14
N CYS A 164 -1.46 0.40 -0.84
CA CYS A 164 -2.30 -0.34 -1.78
C CYS A 164 -2.03 0.17 -3.20
N ASP A 165 -1.29 -0.60 -3.98
CA ASP A 165 -0.93 -0.25 -5.36
C ASP A 165 -1.88 -0.92 -6.34
N GLU A 166 -2.86 -0.15 -6.84
CA GLU A 166 -3.92 -0.62 -7.75
C GLU A 166 -4.65 -1.87 -7.25
N ALA A 167 -4.90 -1.93 -5.94
CA ALA A 167 -5.38 -3.14 -5.25
C ALA A 167 -6.77 -3.62 -5.69
N THR A 168 -7.56 -2.78 -6.34
CA THR A 168 -8.91 -3.11 -6.80
C THR A 168 -9.07 -3.15 -8.31
N SER A 169 -8.03 -2.82 -9.07
CA SER A 169 -8.14 -2.65 -10.53
C SER A 169 -8.43 -3.95 -11.29
N ALA A 170 -8.10 -5.10 -10.72
CA ALA A 170 -8.36 -6.42 -11.31
C ALA A 170 -9.71 -7.03 -10.84
N LEU A 171 -10.51 -6.28 -10.07
CA LEU A 171 -11.75 -6.76 -9.47
C LEU A 171 -12.98 -6.12 -10.14
N ASP A 172 -14.09 -6.85 -10.13
CA ASP A 172 -15.38 -6.32 -10.56
C ASP A 172 -15.89 -5.25 -9.58
N PRO A 173 -16.84 -4.38 -10.00
CA PRO A 173 -17.32 -3.28 -9.17
C PRO A 173 -17.89 -3.68 -7.80
N THR A 174 -18.62 -4.77 -7.73
CA THR A 174 -19.21 -5.24 -6.47
C THR A 174 -18.12 -5.70 -5.50
N THR A 175 -17.18 -6.50 -5.97
CA THR A 175 -16.03 -6.98 -5.19
C THR A 175 -15.14 -5.83 -4.76
N THR A 176 -14.93 -4.84 -5.64
CA THR A 176 -14.18 -3.62 -5.32
C THR A 176 -14.79 -2.90 -4.11
N LYS A 177 -16.10 -2.71 -4.08
CA LYS A 177 -16.78 -2.07 -2.93
C LYS A 177 -16.59 -2.84 -1.63
N GLU A 178 -16.64 -4.17 -1.70
CA GLU A 178 -16.43 -5.03 -0.53
C GLU A 178 -15.00 -4.90 0.01
N ILE A 179 -14.00 -4.89 -0.88
CA ILE A 179 -12.59 -4.70 -0.50
C ILE A 179 -12.35 -3.31 0.09
N LEU A 180 -12.91 -2.27 -0.52
CA LEU A 180 -12.79 -0.90 0.00
C LEU A 180 -13.42 -0.77 1.39
N LYS A 181 -14.58 -1.37 1.60
CA LYS A 181 -15.22 -1.40 2.92
C LYS A 181 -14.35 -2.13 3.95
N LEU A 182 -13.76 -3.26 3.59
CA LEU A 182 -12.84 -4.00 4.45
C LEU A 182 -11.64 -3.14 4.85
N LEU A 183 -11.02 -2.44 3.90
CA LEU A 183 -9.91 -1.52 4.17
C LEU A 183 -10.33 -0.38 5.11
N GLN A 184 -11.51 0.18 4.89
CA GLN A 184 -12.05 1.23 5.76
C GLN A 184 -12.29 0.72 7.18
N ASP A 185 -12.83 -0.48 7.35
CA ASP A 185 -13.05 -1.10 8.66
C ASP A 185 -11.72 -1.38 9.37
N ILE A 186 -10.70 -1.85 8.65
CA ILE A 186 -9.34 -2.06 9.17
C ILE A 186 -8.74 -0.74 9.64
N ASN A 187 -8.86 0.32 8.86
CA ASN A 187 -8.38 1.65 9.23
C ASN A 187 -9.05 2.13 10.53
N LYS A 188 -10.36 2.01 10.64
CA LYS A 188 -11.11 2.45 11.82
C LYS A 188 -10.79 1.60 13.05
N GLN A 189 -10.71 0.29 12.90
CA GLN A 189 -10.55 -0.62 14.03
C GLN A 189 -9.12 -0.64 14.57
N TYR A 190 -8.12 -0.57 13.70
CA TYR A 190 -6.70 -0.72 14.08
C TYR A 190 -5.89 0.56 14.00
N GLY A 191 -6.47 1.65 13.49
CA GLY A 191 -5.77 2.92 13.34
C GLY A 191 -4.64 2.91 12.31
N ILE A 192 -4.65 1.95 11.39
CA ILE A 192 -3.63 1.82 10.34
C ILE A 192 -3.81 2.93 9.32
N THR A 193 -2.74 3.64 9.00
CA THR A 193 -2.70 4.60 7.90
C THR A 193 -2.67 3.87 6.58
N ILE A 194 -3.58 4.20 5.68
CA ILE A 194 -3.70 3.54 4.37
C ILE A 194 -3.41 4.54 3.26
N VAL A 195 -2.51 4.16 2.35
CA VAL A 195 -2.21 4.93 1.13
C VAL A 195 -2.70 4.13 -0.06
N ILE A 196 -3.65 4.68 -0.79
CA ILE A 196 -4.27 4.02 -1.95
C ILE A 196 -3.79 4.69 -3.23
N ILE A 197 -3.09 3.94 -4.05
CA ILE A 197 -2.65 4.36 -5.37
C ILE A 197 -3.63 3.79 -6.38
N THR A 198 -4.22 4.65 -7.19
CA THR A 198 -5.19 4.26 -8.20
C THR A 198 -5.30 5.30 -9.31
N HIS A 199 -5.80 4.88 -10.46
CA HIS A 199 -6.25 5.77 -11.53
C HIS A 199 -7.78 5.99 -11.49
N GLU A 200 -8.47 5.36 -10.54
CA GLU A 200 -9.93 5.41 -10.42
C GLU A 200 -10.37 6.44 -9.38
N MET A 201 -10.90 7.57 -9.84
CA MET A 201 -11.39 8.66 -8.96
C MET A 201 -12.51 8.20 -8.02
N ALA A 202 -13.38 7.30 -8.49
CA ALA A 202 -14.50 6.80 -7.71
C ALA A 202 -14.03 6.08 -6.42
N VAL A 203 -12.93 5.34 -6.49
CA VAL A 203 -12.33 4.66 -5.34
C VAL A 203 -11.91 5.67 -4.27
N VAL A 204 -11.24 6.73 -4.70
CA VAL A 204 -10.76 7.78 -3.78
C VAL A 204 -11.93 8.53 -3.15
N GLN A 205 -12.93 8.89 -3.94
CA GLN A 205 -14.12 9.58 -3.43
C GLN A 205 -14.89 8.76 -2.40
N GLU A 206 -14.86 7.42 -2.53
CA GLU A 206 -15.62 6.54 -1.65
C GLU A 206 -15.02 6.43 -0.26
N ILE A 207 -13.69 6.27 -0.13
CA ILE A 207 -13.09 5.94 1.17
C ILE A 207 -11.96 6.87 1.63
N CYS A 208 -11.38 7.69 0.78
CA CYS A 208 -10.23 8.53 1.15
C CYS A 208 -10.66 9.82 1.85
N SER A 209 -9.86 10.25 2.83
CA SER A 209 -10.01 11.56 3.48
C SER A 209 -9.26 12.66 2.73
N HIS A 210 -8.10 12.32 2.21
CA HIS A 210 -7.22 13.23 1.48
C HIS A 210 -6.78 12.61 0.16
N VAL A 211 -6.39 13.45 -0.78
CA VAL A 211 -5.93 13.03 -2.10
C VAL A 211 -4.80 13.90 -2.61
N ALA A 212 -3.89 13.30 -3.35
CA ALA A 212 -2.88 13.98 -4.16
C ALA A 212 -3.03 13.52 -5.61
N ILE A 213 -2.96 14.44 -6.52
CA ILE A 213 -3.00 14.18 -7.97
C ILE A 213 -1.60 14.35 -8.51
N ILE A 214 -1.05 13.28 -9.09
CA ILE A 214 0.26 13.25 -9.71
C ILE A 214 0.08 13.26 -11.22
N ASP A 215 0.76 14.18 -11.89
CA ASP A 215 0.76 14.29 -13.34
C ASP A 215 2.19 14.50 -13.84
N ALA A 216 2.63 13.64 -14.74
CA ALA A 216 3.97 13.68 -15.34
C ALA A 216 5.10 13.88 -14.30
N GLY A 217 5.01 13.19 -13.17
CA GLY A 217 6.01 13.25 -12.10
C GLY A 217 5.88 14.45 -11.15
N GLU A 218 4.89 15.31 -11.34
CA GLU A 218 4.66 16.49 -10.53
C GLU A 218 3.38 16.38 -9.71
N LEU A 219 3.37 17.01 -8.55
CA LEU A 219 2.16 17.15 -7.73
C LEU A 219 1.30 18.26 -8.33
N ALA A 220 0.21 17.89 -9.00
CA ALA A 220 -0.70 18.83 -9.65
C ALA A 220 -1.64 19.50 -8.64
N GLU A 221 -2.21 18.72 -7.73
CA GLU A 221 -3.15 19.19 -6.72
C GLU A 221 -3.16 18.26 -5.53
N HIS A 222 -3.42 18.77 -4.34
CA HIS A 222 -3.60 17.97 -3.13
C HIS A 222 -4.48 18.68 -2.11
N GLY A 223 -5.10 17.93 -1.22
CA GLY A 223 -5.97 18.46 -0.17
C GLY A 223 -6.94 17.41 0.32
N THR A 224 -7.99 17.85 1.01
CA THR A 224 -9.09 16.94 1.35
C THR A 224 -9.82 16.52 0.06
N VAL A 225 -10.45 15.36 0.09
CA VAL A 225 -11.23 14.87 -1.06
C VAL A 225 -12.32 15.87 -1.43
N GLU A 226 -12.97 16.48 -0.45
CA GLU A 226 -13.98 17.50 -0.67
C GLU A 226 -13.42 18.73 -1.38
N GLU A 227 -12.26 19.26 -0.94
CA GLU A 227 -11.62 20.42 -1.56
C GLU A 227 -11.21 20.18 -3.01
N VAL A 228 -10.60 19.02 -3.28
CA VAL A 228 -10.06 18.68 -4.60
C VAL A 228 -11.17 18.42 -5.62
N PHE A 229 -12.23 17.70 -5.23
CA PHE A 229 -13.31 17.31 -6.15
C PHE A 229 -14.46 18.30 -6.24
N SER A 230 -14.61 19.24 -5.28
CA SER A 230 -15.63 20.30 -5.36
C SER A 230 -15.21 21.52 -6.18
N ARG A 231 -13.92 21.69 -6.44
CA ARG A 231 -13.36 22.77 -7.25
C ARG A 231 -12.56 22.18 -8.40
N PRO A 232 -13.21 21.73 -9.49
CA PRO A 232 -12.47 21.27 -10.64
C PRO A 232 -11.67 22.45 -11.20
N GLN A 233 -10.39 22.48 -10.93
CA GLN A 233 -9.48 23.30 -11.69
C GLN A 233 -9.29 22.57 -13.02
N SER A 234 -9.77 23.19 -14.06
CA SER A 234 -9.79 22.75 -15.45
C SER A 234 -8.45 22.22 -15.94
#